data_0aadebc45deb1f7addedbd4125ec0690
#
_entry.id   0aadebc45deb1f7addedbd4125ec0690
#
_cell.length_a   1.000
_cell.length_b   1.000
_cell.length_c   1.000
_cell.angle_alpha   90.00
_cell.angle_beta   90.00
_cell.angle_gamma   90.00
#
_symmetry.space_group_name_H-M   'P 1'
#
loop_
_entity.id
_entity.type
_entity.pdbx_description
1 polymer ?
#
loop_
_entity_poly.entity_id
_entity_poly.type
_entity_poly.pdbx_seq_one_letter_code
_entity_poly.pdbx_strand_id
1 'polypeptide(L)'
;MTVDTDALCAAIKDVFQDTRSVLEPAGSLAVAGAKRYAEQAGIEGETLVAVTSGANMNFDRMRFVAERAEVGEAREAVFAVTIPEERGSFKRFCALVGERNVTEFNYRIADARSAHLFVGVQ
;
A
#
# COMPACT_ATOMS: atom_id res chain seq x y z
N MET A 1 -9.33 -14.57 -13.64
CA MET A 1 -8.56 -13.34 -13.35
C MET A 1 -8.24 -13.32 -11.86
N THR A 2 -7.06 -12.89 -11.47
CA THR A 2 -6.63 -12.74 -10.07
C THR A 2 -6.22 -11.29 -9.85
N VAL A 3 -6.42 -10.78 -8.64
CA VAL A 3 -5.90 -9.49 -8.17
C VAL A 3 -5.09 -9.73 -6.90
N ASP A 4 -4.08 -8.92 -6.67
CA ASP A 4 -3.27 -8.97 -5.44
C ASP A 4 -3.93 -8.19 -4.29
N THR A 5 -3.32 -8.27 -3.12
CA THR A 5 -3.83 -7.62 -1.92
C THR A 5 -3.76 -6.10 -2.02
N ASP A 6 -2.78 -5.56 -2.73
CA ASP A 6 -2.58 -4.12 -2.85
C ASP A 6 -3.65 -3.49 -3.74
N ALA A 7 -3.94 -4.11 -4.89
CA ALA A 7 -5.06 -3.72 -5.76
C ALA A 7 -6.42 -3.81 -5.05
N LEU A 8 -6.59 -4.82 -4.19
CA LEU A 8 -7.80 -4.98 -3.38
C LEU A 8 -7.92 -3.86 -2.34
N CYS A 9 -6.85 -3.51 -1.64
CA CYS A 9 -6.84 -2.40 -0.69
C CYS A 9 -7.08 -1.04 -1.38
N ALA A 10 -6.49 -0.84 -2.55
CA ALA A 10 -6.75 0.34 -3.37
C ALA A 10 -8.23 0.45 -3.75
N ALA A 11 -8.88 -0.65 -4.14
CA ALA A 11 -10.31 -0.66 -4.45
C ALA A 11 -11.20 -0.34 -3.23
N ILE A 12 -10.83 -0.78 -2.01
CA ILE A 12 -11.53 -0.39 -0.77
C ILE A 12 -11.44 1.13 -0.58
N LYS A 13 -10.23 1.70 -0.76
CA LYS A 13 -9.99 3.14 -0.64
C LYS A 13 -10.82 3.93 -1.65
N ASP A 14 -10.81 3.54 -2.92
CA ASP A 14 -11.58 4.21 -3.98
C ASP A 14 -13.06 4.24 -3.66
N VAL A 15 -13.66 3.09 -3.33
CA VAL A 15 -15.08 3.02 -2.96
C VAL A 15 -15.38 3.89 -1.76
N PHE A 16 -14.50 3.91 -0.75
CA PHE A 16 -14.67 4.79 0.40
C PHE A 16 -14.61 6.26 0.03
N GLN A 17 -13.67 6.66 -0.83
CA GLN A 17 -13.53 8.05 -1.27
C GLN A 17 -14.73 8.53 -2.07
N ASP A 18 -15.28 7.68 -2.94
CA ASP A 18 -16.38 8.03 -3.82
C ASP A 18 -17.75 7.97 -3.11
N THR A 19 -17.94 6.97 -2.24
CA THR A 19 -19.27 6.66 -1.68
C THR A 19 -19.38 6.83 -0.17
N ARG A 20 -18.26 6.97 0.54
CA ARG A 20 -18.16 6.93 2.01
C ARG A 20 -18.60 5.58 2.61
N SER A 21 -18.63 4.54 1.82
CA SER A 21 -18.93 3.17 2.25
C SER A 21 -17.66 2.36 2.43
N VAL A 22 -17.56 1.62 3.53
CA VAL A 22 -16.44 0.70 3.77
C VAL A 22 -16.85 -0.69 3.34
N LEU A 23 -16.14 -1.27 2.39
CA LEU A 23 -16.32 -2.65 1.96
C LEU A 23 -15.39 -3.60 2.71
N GLU A 24 -15.85 -4.81 2.95
CA GLU A 24 -14.94 -5.90 3.33
C GLU A 24 -14.04 -6.32 2.14
N PRO A 25 -12.90 -6.97 2.39
CA PRO A 25 -12.00 -7.41 1.32
C PRO A 25 -12.67 -8.26 0.25
N ALA A 26 -13.60 -9.16 0.63
CA ALA A 26 -14.32 -9.99 -0.32
C ALA A 26 -15.25 -9.16 -1.25
N GLY A 27 -15.91 -8.14 -0.71
CA GLY A 27 -16.77 -7.23 -1.48
C GLY A 27 -15.98 -6.33 -2.44
N SER A 28 -14.80 -5.88 -2.04
CA SER A 28 -13.93 -5.04 -2.87
C SER A 28 -13.24 -5.82 -4.00
N LEU A 29 -13.15 -7.13 -3.90
CA LEU A 29 -12.54 -8.00 -4.92
C LEU A 29 -13.22 -7.83 -6.29
N ALA A 30 -14.53 -7.66 -6.31
CA ALA A 30 -15.29 -7.45 -7.55
C ALA A 30 -14.91 -6.12 -8.22
N VAL A 31 -14.71 -5.05 -7.45
CA VAL A 31 -14.28 -3.74 -7.95
C VAL A 31 -12.85 -3.80 -8.48
N ALA A 32 -11.92 -4.36 -7.70
CA ALA A 32 -10.53 -4.56 -8.13
C ALA A 32 -10.44 -5.40 -9.41
N GLY A 33 -11.24 -6.46 -9.50
CA GLY A 33 -11.35 -7.29 -10.69
C GLY A 33 -11.89 -6.54 -11.90
N ALA A 34 -12.93 -5.73 -11.73
CA ALA A 34 -13.51 -4.92 -12.81
C ALA A 34 -12.50 -3.87 -13.34
N LYS A 35 -11.77 -3.18 -12.46
CA LYS A 35 -10.70 -2.25 -12.84
C LYS A 35 -9.62 -2.96 -13.67
N ARG A 36 -9.09 -4.06 -13.18
CA ARG A 36 -8.07 -4.84 -13.89
C ARG A 36 -8.58 -5.39 -15.23
N TYR A 37 -9.85 -5.82 -15.29
CA TYR A 37 -10.45 -6.27 -16.53
C TYR A 37 -10.56 -5.14 -17.56
N ALA A 38 -11.03 -3.97 -17.15
CA ALA A 38 -11.12 -2.79 -18.01
C ALA A 38 -9.75 -2.39 -18.59
N GLU A 39 -8.71 -2.36 -17.74
CA GLU A 39 -7.33 -2.08 -18.16
C GLU A 39 -6.81 -3.10 -19.19
N GLN A 40 -6.96 -4.40 -18.88
CA GLN A 40 -6.44 -5.47 -19.75
C GLN A 40 -7.18 -5.60 -21.06
N ALA A 41 -8.48 -5.36 -21.08
CA ALA A 41 -9.31 -5.47 -22.26
C ALA A 41 -9.39 -4.15 -23.07
N GLY A 42 -8.84 -3.05 -22.54
CA GLY A 42 -8.91 -1.72 -23.18
C GLY A 42 -10.35 -1.25 -23.38
N ILE A 43 -11.22 -1.50 -22.39
CA ILE A 43 -12.66 -1.19 -22.48
C ILE A 43 -12.87 0.31 -22.35
N GLU A 44 -13.52 0.90 -23.31
CA GLU A 44 -13.95 2.29 -23.30
C GLU A 44 -15.46 2.41 -23.58
N GLY A 45 -16.15 3.22 -22.77
CA GLY A 45 -17.57 3.53 -22.95
C GLY A 45 -18.55 2.39 -22.63
N GLU A 46 -18.08 1.31 -22.02
CA GLU A 46 -18.93 0.20 -21.59
C GLU A 46 -19.40 0.36 -20.12
N THR A 47 -20.49 -0.27 -19.79
CA THR A 47 -21.01 -0.32 -18.43
C THR A 47 -20.58 -1.61 -17.76
N LEU A 48 -19.77 -1.51 -16.69
CA LEU A 48 -19.39 -2.62 -15.84
C LEU A 48 -20.19 -2.60 -14.53
N VAL A 49 -20.69 -3.74 -14.11
CA VAL A 49 -21.42 -3.88 -12.85
C VAL A 49 -20.63 -4.80 -11.92
N ALA A 50 -20.21 -4.27 -10.78
CA ALA A 50 -19.55 -5.02 -9.73
C ALA A 50 -20.47 -5.15 -8.50
N VAL A 51 -20.67 -6.38 -8.02
CA VAL A 51 -21.42 -6.61 -6.79
C VAL A 51 -20.50 -6.42 -5.59
N THR A 52 -20.70 -5.35 -4.85
CA THR A 52 -19.97 -5.04 -3.63
C THR A 52 -20.73 -5.61 -2.44
N SER A 53 -20.31 -6.79 -1.98
CA SER A 53 -20.97 -7.49 -0.88
C SER A 53 -20.21 -7.32 0.42
N GLY A 54 -20.96 -7.17 1.52
CA GLY A 54 -20.43 -7.23 2.88
C GLY A 54 -19.66 -6.01 3.35
N ALA A 55 -19.68 -5.84 4.66
CA ALA A 55 -18.96 -4.80 5.39
C ALA A 55 -18.30 -5.39 6.66
N ASN A 56 -17.97 -6.67 6.66
CA ASN A 56 -17.33 -7.35 7.79
C ASN A 56 -15.84 -6.94 7.88
N MET A 57 -15.60 -5.71 8.26
CA MET A 57 -14.29 -5.12 8.43
C MET A 57 -14.05 -4.76 9.89
N ASN A 58 -13.00 -5.33 10.48
CA ASN A 58 -12.56 -4.92 11.80
C ASN A 58 -11.86 -3.56 11.72
N PHE A 59 -12.16 -2.67 12.65
CA PHE A 59 -11.60 -1.31 12.69
C PHE A 59 -10.07 -1.32 12.69
N ASP A 60 -9.45 -2.25 13.42
CA ASP A 60 -8.00 -2.40 13.48
C ASP A 60 -7.35 -2.69 12.12
N ARG A 61 -8.10 -3.29 11.20
CA ARG A 61 -7.62 -3.58 9.85
C ARG A 61 -7.68 -2.39 8.91
N MET A 62 -8.41 -1.33 9.24
CA MET A 62 -8.50 -0.15 8.38
C MET A 62 -7.15 0.54 8.20
N ARG A 63 -6.31 0.55 9.24
CA ARG A 63 -4.94 1.07 9.12
C ARG A 63 -4.15 0.27 8.09
N PHE A 64 -4.15 -1.05 8.18
CA PHE A 64 -3.49 -1.92 7.22
C PHE A 64 -3.98 -1.69 5.78
N VAL A 65 -5.30 -1.55 5.60
CA VAL A 65 -5.90 -1.27 4.28
C VAL A 65 -5.40 0.08 3.74
N ALA A 66 -5.36 1.12 4.57
CA ALA A 66 -4.88 2.43 4.17
C ALA A 66 -3.41 2.40 3.71
N GLU A 67 -2.52 1.78 4.50
CA GLU A 67 -1.10 1.62 4.18
C GLU A 67 -0.89 0.82 2.88
N ARG A 68 -1.61 -0.29 2.72
CA ARG A 68 -1.50 -1.14 1.52
C ARG A 68 -2.11 -0.49 0.27
N ALA A 69 -3.13 0.35 0.42
CA ALA A 69 -3.71 1.07 -0.70
C ALA A 69 -2.71 2.06 -1.33
N GLU A 70 -1.90 2.74 -0.53
CA GLU A 70 -0.84 3.64 -1.02
C GLU A 70 0.23 2.87 -1.82
N VAL A 71 0.59 1.65 -1.38
CA VAL A 71 1.50 0.76 -2.12
C VAL A 71 0.85 0.29 -3.43
N GLY A 72 -0.43 -0.12 -3.40
CA GLY A 72 -1.16 -0.57 -4.58
C GLY A 72 -1.37 0.51 -5.64
N GLU A 73 -1.38 1.77 -5.23
CA GLU A 73 -1.41 2.93 -6.12
C GLU A 73 -0.02 3.42 -6.54
N ALA A 74 1.04 2.70 -6.15
CA ALA A 74 2.45 3.07 -6.39
C ALA A 74 2.82 4.47 -5.87
N ARG A 75 2.17 4.92 -4.78
CA ARG A 75 2.46 6.21 -4.13
C ARG A 75 3.43 6.08 -2.98
N GLU A 76 3.64 4.87 -2.48
CA GLU A 76 4.56 4.57 -1.39
C GLU A 76 5.45 3.39 -1.74
N ALA A 77 6.72 3.50 -1.44
CA ALA A 77 7.68 2.42 -1.47
C ALA A 77 8.10 2.06 -0.05
N VAL A 78 7.95 0.79 0.33
CA VAL A 78 8.36 0.28 1.64
C VAL A 78 9.51 -0.71 1.44
N PHE A 79 10.59 -0.51 2.17
CA PHE A 79 11.79 -1.35 2.04
C PHE A 79 12.54 -1.49 3.36
N ALA A 80 13.31 -2.57 3.45
CA ALA A 80 14.23 -2.81 4.55
C ALA A 80 15.67 -2.64 4.08
N VAL A 81 16.48 -1.94 4.87
CA VAL A 81 17.90 -1.68 4.58
C VAL A 81 18.74 -2.09 5.77
N THR A 82 19.87 -2.71 5.50
CA THR A 82 20.92 -2.93 6.50
C THR A 82 22.03 -1.91 6.29
N ILE A 83 22.36 -1.16 7.33
CA ILE A 83 23.46 -0.20 7.32
C ILE A 83 24.52 -0.58 8.35
N PRO A 84 25.80 -0.20 8.14
CA PRO A 84 26.81 -0.35 9.18
C PRO A 84 26.46 0.47 10.43
N GLU A 85 26.63 -0.10 11.63
CA GLU A 85 26.47 0.63 12.90
C GLU A 85 27.74 1.41 13.20
N GLU A 86 27.97 2.49 12.44
CA GLU A 86 29.10 3.40 12.57
C GLU A 86 28.69 4.87 12.39
N ARG A 87 29.52 5.77 12.90
CA ARG A 87 29.26 7.22 12.76
C ARG A 87 29.07 7.63 11.30
N GLY A 88 27.95 8.27 11.01
CA GLY A 88 27.64 8.83 9.69
C GLY A 88 26.88 7.90 8.75
N SER A 89 26.71 6.60 9.04
CA SER A 89 25.95 5.68 8.20
C SER A 89 24.50 6.13 8.03
N PHE A 90 23.86 6.51 9.12
CA PHE A 90 22.50 7.03 9.07
C PHE A 90 22.41 8.34 8.26
N LYS A 91 23.36 9.26 8.42
CA LYS A 91 23.40 10.48 7.61
C LYS A 91 23.56 10.18 6.11
N ARG A 92 24.41 9.20 5.75
CA ARG A 92 24.53 8.75 4.35
C ARG A 92 23.22 8.16 3.83
N PHE A 93 22.55 7.35 4.64
CA PHE A 93 21.23 6.82 4.30
C PHE A 93 20.21 7.92 4.06
N CYS A 94 20.09 8.91 4.97
CA CYS A 94 19.19 10.05 4.79
C CYS A 94 19.51 10.86 3.52
N ALA A 95 20.78 11.02 3.18
CA ALA A 95 21.18 11.70 1.95
C ALA A 95 20.75 10.94 0.68
N LEU A 96 20.72 9.60 0.72
CA LEU A 96 20.21 8.77 -0.37
C LEU A 96 18.70 8.82 -0.51
N VAL A 97 17.97 8.87 0.61
CA VAL A 97 16.51 9.05 0.62
C VAL A 97 16.16 10.43 0.06
N GLY A 98 16.98 11.45 0.32
CA GLY A 98 16.77 12.80 -0.17
C GLY A 98 15.59 13.50 0.51
N GLU A 99 14.90 14.37 -0.26
CA GLU A 99 13.77 15.19 0.23
C GLU A 99 12.40 14.47 0.16
N ARG A 100 12.39 13.13 0.06
CA ARG A 100 11.15 12.36 0.03
C ARG A 100 10.43 12.40 1.37
N ASN A 101 9.10 12.38 1.30
CA ASN A 101 8.28 12.26 2.49
C ASN A 101 8.45 10.86 3.10
N VAL A 102 8.94 10.78 4.33
CA VAL A 102 9.09 9.52 5.06
C VAL A 102 7.80 9.25 5.82
N THR A 103 7.12 8.17 5.46
CA THR A 103 5.82 7.77 6.03
C THR A 103 5.99 6.80 7.19
N GLU A 104 7.02 5.97 7.12
CA GLU A 104 7.36 5.04 8.20
C GLU A 104 8.87 4.98 8.39
N PHE A 105 9.30 4.92 9.65
CA PHE A 105 10.70 4.79 9.99
C PHE A 105 10.87 3.96 11.26
N ASN A 106 11.59 2.84 11.14
CA ASN A 106 11.94 1.99 12.26
C ASN A 106 13.42 1.65 12.19
N TYR A 107 14.15 1.93 13.27
CA TYR A 107 15.60 1.67 13.39
C TYR A 107 15.83 0.61 14.47
N ARG A 108 16.50 -0.48 14.11
CA ARG A 108 16.84 -1.55 15.04
C ARG A 108 18.33 -1.90 14.93
N ILE A 109 19.04 -1.80 16.03
CA ILE A 109 20.39 -2.32 16.13
C ILE A 109 20.28 -3.85 16.08
N ALA A 110 20.92 -4.46 15.08
CA ALA A 110 20.93 -5.91 14.92
C ALA A 110 22.07 -6.53 15.72
N ASP A 111 23.26 -5.94 15.64
CA ASP A 111 24.48 -6.31 16.37
C ASP A 111 25.41 -5.10 16.50
N ALA A 112 26.62 -5.31 17.03
CA ALA A 112 27.60 -4.23 17.23
C ALA A 112 28.12 -3.59 15.91
N ARG A 113 27.81 -4.16 14.75
CA ARG A 113 28.33 -3.73 13.44
C ARG A 113 27.25 -3.37 12.43
N SER A 114 26.00 -3.72 12.70
CA SER A 114 24.91 -3.53 11.74
C SER A 114 23.59 -3.10 12.40
N ALA A 115 22.85 -2.27 11.71
CA ALA A 115 21.49 -1.89 12.04
C ALA A 115 20.55 -2.15 10.87
N HIS A 116 19.31 -2.52 11.19
CA HIS A 116 18.25 -2.69 10.23
C HIS A 116 17.29 -1.50 10.30
N LEU A 117 17.02 -0.92 9.14
CA LEU A 117 16.05 0.14 8.96
C LEU A 117 14.86 -0.42 8.18
N PHE A 118 13.66 -0.13 8.65
CA PHE A 118 12.44 -0.32 7.89
C PHE A 118 11.86 1.06 7.57
N VAL A 119 11.67 1.35 6.29
CA VAL A 119 11.40 2.71 5.82
C VAL A 119 10.31 2.69 4.76
N GLY A 120 9.31 3.56 4.94
CA GLY A 120 8.32 3.92 3.94
C GLY A 120 8.63 5.32 3.39
N VAL A 121 8.53 5.49 2.08
CA VAL A 121 8.74 6.78 1.40
C VAL A 121 7.69 7.00 0.32
N GLN A 122 7.22 8.25 0.20
CA GLN A 122 6.34 8.75 -0.85
C GLN A 122 7.10 9.64 -1.83
#